data_d1756d70865428443447d0de1fceefab
#
_entry.id   d1756d70865428443447d0de1fceefab
#
_cell.length_a   1.000
_cell.length_b   1.000
_cell.length_c   1.000
_cell.angle_alpha   90.00
_cell.angle_beta   90.00
_cell.angle_gamma   90.00
#
_symmetry.space_group_name_H-M   'P 1'
#
loop_
_entity.id
_entity.type
_entity.pdbx_description
1 polymer ?
#
loop_
_entity_poly.entity_id
_entity_poly.type
_entity_poly.pdbx_seq_one_letter_code
_entity_poly.pdbx_strand_id
1 'polypeptide(L)'
;MTRLVIISNRVSAPKGSESGAQGGLAVALQSALRQYRGVWFGWSGERTDHFTGDINFHRNDGVTTATIDLEDQDIDEYYNGYANRTLWPLFHYRVDLAEYERDFAGGYQRVNERFADTVQPLIEAEDVVWIQDYHMFPLGDELRKRGCNNRIGFFLHIPWPPRRLLSILPEAQELVRRLFAYDVIGFHTDEWL
;
A
#
# COMPACT_ATOMS: atom_id res chain seq x y z
N MET A 1 4.26 -18.85 16.45
CA MET A 1 3.27 -18.67 15.36
C MET A 1 3.68 -17.46 14.57
N THR A 2 3.82 -17.60 13.27
CA THR A 2 4.17 -16.47 12.38
C THR A 2 3.07 -15.42 12.44
N ARG A 3 3.41 -14.19 12.77
CA ARG A 3 2.50 -13.05 12.75
C ARG A 3 2.46 -12.45 11.35
N LEU A 4 1.31 -11.93 10.93
CA LEU A 4 1.12 -11.31 9.62
C LEU A 4 0.99 -9.80 9.78
N VAL A 5 1.83 -9.04 9.08
CA VAL A 5 1.73 -7.58 8.97
C VAL A 5 1.20 -7.24 7.58
N ILE A 6 -0.06 -6.82 7.51
CA ILE A 6 -0.67 -6.38 6.24
C ILE A 6 -0.54 -4.87 6.12
N ILE A 7 -0.13 -4.40 4.96
CA ILE A 7 -0.02 -2.97 4.67
C ILE A 7 -0.85 -2.65 3.43
N SER A 8 -1.76 -1.70 3.55
CA SER A 8 -2.58 -1.21 2.44
C SER A 8 -2.71 0.29 2.47
N ASN A 9 -3.10 0.90 1.36
CA ASN A 9 -3.28 2.34 1.30
C ASN A 9 -4.22 2.84 2.41
N ARG A 10 -5.41 2.27 2.52
CA ARG A 10 -6.42 2.72 3.48
C ARG A 10 -6.89 1.59 4.38
N VAL A 11 -6.95 1.87 5.68
CA VAL A 11 -7.49 0.98 6.70
C VAL A 11 -8.62 1.69 7.41
N SER A 12 -9.83 1.14 7.30
CA SER A 12 -10.96 1.65 8.07
C SER A 12 -10.99 0.95 9.43
N ALA A 13 -10.82 1.70 10.51
CA ALA A 13 -11.13 1.19 11.82
C ALA A 13 -12.60 0.73 11.84
N PRO A 14 -12.94 -0.41 12.45
CA PRO A 14 -14.33 -0.85 12.53
C PRO A 14 -15.13 0.17 13.35
N LYS A 15 -15.85 1.06 12.68
CA LYS A 15 -16.88 1.89 13.30
C LYS A 15 -18.01 0.91 13.66
N GLY A 16 -18.39 0.89 14.94
CA GLY A 16 -19.34 -0.08 15.49
C GLY A 16 -20.60 -0.27 14.62
N SER A 17 -21.18 -1.46 14.65
CA SER A 17 -22.42 -2.01 14.09
C SER A 17 -23.10 -1.43 12.82
N GLU A 18 -22.64 -0.37 12.22
CA GLU A 18 -23.10 0.10 10.91
C GLU A 18 -22.18 -0.46 9.83
N SER A 19 -22.60 -1.56 9.24
CA SER A 19 -21.98 -2.21 8.09
C SER A 19 -22.15 -1.34 6.84
N GLY A 20 -21.41 -0.26 6.73
CA GLY A 20 -21.09 0.32 5.42
C GLY A 20 -20.30 -0.74 4.66
N ALA A 21 -20.67 -1.01 3.41
CA ALA A 21 -20.11 -2.05 2.57
C ALA A 21 -18.57 -2.05 2.64
N GLN A 22 -18.00 -2.93 3.48
CA GLN A 22 -16.58 -3.23 3.48
C GLN A 22 -16.29 -3.92 2.15
N GLY A 23 -15.40 -3.35 1.34
CA GLY A 23 -15.01 -3.98 0.09
C GLY A 23 -14.49 -5.41 0.32
N GLY A 24 -14.65 -6.30 -0.67
CA GLY A 24 -14.27 -7.71 -0.55
C GLY A 24 -12.85 -7.94 -0.05
N LEU A 25 -11.91 -7.05 -0.38
CA LEU A 25 -10.53 -7.06 0.13
C LEU A 25 -10.49 -6.95 1.66
N ALA A 26 -11.21 -6.02 2.25
CA ALA A 26 -11.21 -5.81 3.70
C ALA A 26 -11.72 -7.04 4.46
N VAL A 27 -12.75 -7.71 3.94
CA VAL A 27 -13.30 -8.95 4.52
C VAL A 27 -12.28 -10.09 4.46
N ALA A 28 -11.63 -10.27 3.31
CA ALA A 28 -10.61 -11.31 3.13
C ALA A 28 -9.39 -11.10 4.04
N LEU A 29 -8.91 -9.86 4.15
CA LEU A 29 -7.76 -9.51 4.99
C LEU A 29 -8.08 -9.66 6.48
N GLN A 30 -9.28 -9.29 6.93
CA GLN A 30 -9.70 -9.51 8.31
C GLN A 30 -9.74 -11.00 8.67
N SER A 31 -10.21 -11.85 7.76
CA SER A 31 -10.21 -13.30 7.99
C SER A 31 -8.79 -13.85 8.17
N ALA A 32 -7.85 -13.45 7.33
CA ALA A 32 -6.45 -13.83 7.45
C ALA A 32 -5.83 -13.34 8.78
N LEU A 33 -6.09 -12.08 9.15
CA LEU A 33 -5.57 -11.48 10.39
C LEU A 33 -6.10 -12.15 11.66
N ARG A 34 -7.36 -12.60 11.66
CA ARG A 34 -7.92 -13.38 12.78
C ARG A 34 -7.16 -14.71 12.97
N GLN A 35 -6.81 -15.37 11.88
CA GLN A 35 -6.09 -16.64 11.89
C GLN A 35 -4.63 -16.48 12.34
N TYR A 36 -3.93 -15.41 11.88
CA TYR A 36 -2.50 -15.23 12.10
C TYR A 36 -2.13 -14.20 13.18
N ARG A 37 -3.11 -13.63 13.88
CA ARG A 37 -2.90 -12.62 14.95
C ARG A 37 -1.97 -11.48 14.52
N GLY A 38 -2.32 -10.82 13.43
CA GLY A 38 -1.46 -9.82 12.82
C GLY A 38 -1.87 -8.37 13.10
N VAL A 39 -1.19 -7.49 12.39
CA VAL A 39 -1.46 -6.05 12.35
C VAL A 39 -1.86 -5.67 10.94
N TRP A 40 -2.87 -4.82 10.81
CA TRP A 40 -3.23 -4.19 9.55
C TRP A 40 -2.89 -2.70 9.63
N PHE A 41 -1.87 -2.29 8.85
CA PHE A 41 -1.37 -0.92 8.84
C PHE A 41 -1.78 -0.17 7.57
N GLY A 42 -2.06 1.12 7.70
CA GLY A 42 -2.31 2.02 6.58
C GLY A 42 -2.85 3.39 7.00
N TRP A 43 -3.25 4.17 6.01
CA TRP A 43 -3.88 5.47 6.23
C TRP A 43 -5.29 5.31 6.80
N SER A 44 -5.64 6.12 7.80
CA SER A 44 -6.97 6.15 8.44
C SER A 44 -8.07 6.68 7.51
N GLY A 45 -7.69 7.51 6.53
CA GLY A 45 -8.58 8.33 5.71
C GLY A 45 -8.76 9.75 6.26
N GLU A 46 -8.23 10.03 7.45
CA GLU A 46 -8.27 11.36 8.06
C GLU A 46 -7.05 12.20 7.65
N ARG A 47 -7.18 13.50 7.86
CA ARG A 47 -6.19 14.52 7.51
C ARG A 47 -5.48 15.01 8.76
N THR A 48 -4.24 15.44 8.59
CA THR A 48 -3.47 16.14 9.62
C THR A 48 -2.80 17.39 9.05
N ASP A 49 -2.63 18.41 9.88
CA ASP A 49 -1.90 19.61 9.47
C ASP A 49 -0.39 19.32 9.28
N HIS A 50 0.15 18.40 10.11
CA HIS A 50 1.56 18.00 10.04
C HIS A 50 1.68 16.49 10.28
N PHE A 51 2.43 15.83 9.42
CA PHE A 51 2.74 14.41 9.57
C PHE A 51 3.72 14.21 10.73
N THR A 52 3.29 13.49 11.75
CA THR A 52 4.11 13.18 12.95
C THR A 52 4.60 11.75 12.97
N GLY A 53 3.99 10.86 12.19
CA GLY A 53 4.23 9.42 12.28
C GLY A 53 3.53 8.76 13.47
N ASP A 54 2.67 9.48 14.19
CA ASP A 54 1.88 8.91 15.28
C ASP A 54 0.92 7.85 14.77
N ILE A 55 0.87 6.72 15.47
CA ILE A 55 0.05 5.58 15.08
C ILE A 55 -1.15 5.46 16.01
N ASN A 56 -2.34 5.43 15.43
CA ASN A 56 -3.57 5.14 16.15
C ASN A 56 -3.85 3.63 16.11
N PHE A 57 -3.82 2.98 17.28
CA PHE A 57 -4.09 1.55 17.40
C PHE A 57 -5.53 1.28 17.80
N HIS A 58 -6.21 0.39 17.07
CA HIS A 58 -7.50 -0.16 17.44
C HIS A 58 -7.44 -1.68 17.47
N ARG A 59 -8.01 -2.28 18.50
CA ARG A 59 -8.09 -3.74 18.63
C ARG A 59 -9.55 -4.17 18.68
N ASN A 60 -9.93 -5.00 17.73
CA ASN A 60 -11.29 -5.54 17.66
C ASN A 60 -11.24 -6.99 17.16
N ASP A 61 -11.95 -7.91 17.81
CA ASP A 61 -12.07 -9.33 17.44
C ASP A 61 -10.74 -10.04 17.16
N GLY A 62 -9.69 -9.70 17.92
CA GLY A 62 -8.36 -10.30 17.75
C GLY A 62 -7.52 -9.72 16.60
N VAL A 63 -8.06 -8.76 15.85
CA VAL A 63 -7.34 -8.00 14.82
C VAL A 63 -6.88 -6.67 15.40
N THR A 64 -5.61 -6.34 15.18
CA THR A 64 -5.06 -5.01 15.51
C THR A 64 -4.97 -4.20 14.22
N THR A 65 -5.61 -3.05 14.18
CA THR A 65 -5.40 -2.05 13.12
C THR A 65 -4.49 -0.96 13.65
N ALA A 66 -3.56 -0.51 12.83
CA ALA A 66 -2.62 0.56 13.10
C ALA A 66 -2.76 1.59 11.98
N THR A 67 -3.18 2.80 12.29
CA THR A 67 -3.45 3.83 11.26
C THR A 67 -2.66 5.09 11.50
N ILE A 68 -2.28 5.73 10.41
CA ILE A 68 -1.67 7.07 10.37
C ILE A 68 -2.58 8.02 9.61
N ASP A 69 -2.44 9.32 9.91
CA ASP A 69 -3.10 10.38 9.17
C ASP A 69 -2.13 11.01 8.17
N LEU A 70 -2.62 11.54 7.05
CA LEU A 70 -1.81 12.16 6.02
C LEU A 70 -2.09 13.65 5.90
N GLU A 71 -1.07 14.43 5.49
CA GLU A 71 -1.22 15.83 5.15
C GLU A 71 -2.03 16.01 3.87
N ASP A 72 -2.68 17.16 3.70
CA ASP A 72 -3.41 17.48 2.46
C ASP A 72 -2.54 17.35 1.22
N GLN A 73 -1.29 17.83 1.27
CA GLN A 73 -0.35 17.70 0.17
C GLN A 73 -0.06 16.24 -0.18
N ASP A 74 0.09 15.36 0.82
CA ASP A 74 0.30 13.93 0.58
C ASP A 74 -0.91 13.28 -0.09
N ILE A 75 -2.12 13.64 0.37
CA ILE A 75 -3.36 13.12 -0.21
C ILE A 75 -3.48 13.55 -1.67
N ASP A 76 -3.20 14.81 -1.97
CA ASP A 76 -3.34 15.36 -3.30
C ASP A 76 -2.28 14.83 -4.27
N GLU A 77 -1.02 14.72 -3.85
CA GLU A 77 0.07 14.27 -4.71
C GLU A 77 0.12 12.74 -4.84
N TYR A 78 0.05 12.03 -3.71
CA TYR A 78 0.17 10.56 -3.67
C TYR A 78 -1.11 9.86 -4.10
N TYR A 79 -2.23 10.12 -3.37
CA TYR A 79 -3.46 9.37 -3.55
C TYR A 79 -4.26 9.87 -4.75
N ASN A 80 -4.64 11.17 -4.73
CA ASN A 80 -5.41 11.76 -5.82
C ASN A 80 -4.59 11.87 -7.10
N GLY A 81 -3.32 12.24 -7.01
CA GLY A 81 -2.40 12.44 -8.11
C GLY A 81 -1.85 11.13 -8.65
N TYR A 82 -0.68 10.69 -8.15
CA TYR A 82 0.07 9.60 -8.77
C TYR A 82 -0.69 8.27 -8.80
N ALA A 83 -1.34 7.88 -7.70
CA ALA A 83 -2.08 6.64 -7.68
C ALA A 83 -3.30 6.68 -8.62
N ASN A 84 -4.19 7.69 -8.49
CA ASN A 84 -5.49 7.67 -9.15
C ASN A 84 -5.54 8.40 -10.50
N ARG A 85 -4.66 9.37 -10.76
CA ARG A 85 -4.61 10.08 -12.04
C ARG A 85 -3.48 9.59 -12.95
N THR A 86 -2.42 8.97 -12.41
CA THR A 86 -1.32 8.45 -13.22
C THR A 86 -1.40 6.93 -13.36
N LEU A 87 -1.21 6.19 -12.26
CA LEU A 87 -1.11 4.73 -12.31
C LEU A 87 -2.43 4.05 -12.67
N TRP A 88 -3.51 4.41 -11.99
CA TRP A 88 -4.79 3.72 -12.17
C TRP A 88 -5.28 3.76 -13.63
N PRO A 89 -5.37 4.91 -14.33
CA PRO A 89 -5.79 4.94 -15.72
C PRO A 89 -4.78 4.25 -16.64
N LEU A 90 -3.47 4.40 -16.43
CA LEU A 90 -2.45 3.73 -17.23
C LEU A 90 -2.59 2.21 -17.15
N PHE A 91 -2.77 1.65 -15.96
CA PHE A 91 -2.92 0.22 -15.73
C PHE A 91 -4.26 -0.33 -16.28
N HIS A 92 -5.28 0.52 -16.41
CA HIS A 92 -6.55 0.18 -17.06
C HIS A 92 -6.61 0.53 -18.55
N TYR A 93 -5.44 0.73 -19.18
CA TYR A 93 -5.31 1.00 -20.62
C TYR A 93 -5.95 2.32 -21.08
N ARG A 94 -6.23 3.24 -20.14
CA ARG A 94 -6.81 4.55 -20.39
C ARG A 94 -5.73 5.63 -20.37
N VAL A 95 -4.77 5.50 -21.31
CA VAL A 95 -3.66 6.46 -21.46
C VAL A 95 -4.17 7.90 -21.72
N ASP A 96 -5.34 7.99 -22.37
CA ASP A 96 -6.04 9.25 -22.61
C ASP A 96 -6.46 10.00 -21.35
N LEU A 97 -6.53 9.32 -20.20
CA LEU A 97 -6.89 9.89 -18.90
C LEU A 97 -5.70 10.01 -17.95
N ALA A 98 -4.52 9.49 -18.34
CA ALA A 98 -3.36 9.51 -17.47
C ALA A 98 -2.71 10.91 -17.44
N GLU A 99 -2.53 11.45 -16.24
CA GLU A 99 -1.87 12.72 -15.98
C GLU A 99 -0.47 12.44 -15.39
N TYR A 100 0.53 13.23 -15.81
CA TYR A 100 1.92 13.08 -15.39
C TYR A 100 2.45 14.41 -14.85
N GLU A 101 2.54 14.48 -13.53
CA GLU A 101 3.05 15.66 -12.84
C GLU A 101 4.25 15.25 -11.96
N ARG A 102 5.30 16.08 -11.96
CA ARG A 102 6.50 15.81 -11.15
C ARG A 102 6.17 15.72 -9.66
N ASP A 103 5.28 16.59 -9.19
CA ASP A 103 4.88 16.65 -7.78
C ASP A 103 4.12 15.39 -7.36
N PHE A 104 3.34 14.80 -8.27
CA PHE A 104 2.66 13.53 -8.02
C PHE A 104 3.65 12.40 -7.73
N ALA A 105 4.70 12.28 -8.56
CA ALA A 105 5.74 11.26 -8.36
C ALA A 105 6.52 11.51 -7.06
N GLY A 106 6.81 12.77 -6.74
CA GLY A 106 7.46 13.17 -5.50
C GLY A 106 6.62 12.82 -4.26
N GLY A 107 5.34 13.13 -4.28
CA GLY A 107 4.41 12.79 -3.20
C GLY A 107 4.24 11.29 -3.02
N TYR A 108 4.16 10.55 -4.13
CA TYR A 108 4.08 9.10 -4.10
C TYR A 108 5.30 8.45 -3.43
N GLN A 109 6.49 8.93 -3.76
CA GLN A 109 7.72 8.48 -3.11
C GLN A 109 7.73 8.83 -1.62
N ARG A 110 7.47 10.10 -1.29
CA ARG A 110 7.47 10.61 0.09
C ARG A 110 6.52 9.84 1.00
N VAL A 111 5.29 9.57 0.55
CA VAL A 111 4.31 8.82 1.36
C VAL A 111 4.75 7.38 1.57
N ASN A 112 5.29 6.71 0.56
CA ASN A 112 5.83 5.36 0.74
C ASN A 112 7.01 5.31 1.72
N GLU A 113 7.87 6.35 1.73
CA GLU A 113 8.93 6.51 2.73
C GLU A 113 8.35 6.70 4.15
N ARG A 114 7.35 7.58 4.32
CA ARG A 114 6.63 7.79 5.58
C ARG A 114 5.98 6.51 6.09
N PHE A 115 5.35 5.73 5.21
CA PHE A 115 4.79 4.42 5.55
C PHE A 115 5.87 3.46 6.03
N ALA A 116 7.00 3.39 5.33
CA ALA A 116 8.12 2.52 5.70
C ALA A 116 8.71 2.92 7.06
N ASP A 117 8.97 4.22 7.30
CA ASP A 117 9.48 4.73 8.56
C ASP A 117 8.56 4.39 9.75
N THR A 118 7.25 4.51 9.52
CA THR A 118 6.25 4.33 10.57
C THR A 118 5.95 2.87 10.85
N VAL A 119 5.89 2.01 9.82
CA VAL A 119 5.54 0.60 10.00
C VAL A 119 6.73 -0.28 10.39
N GLN A 120 7.94 0.07 9.97
CA GLN A 120 9.13 -0.74 10.22
C GLN A 120 9.34 -1.07 11.71
N PRO A 121 9.16 -0.15 12.68
CA PRO A 121 9.27 -0.46 14.09
C PRO A 121 8.20 -1.44 14.63
N LEU A 122 7.12 -1.66 13.90
CA LEU A 122 6.06 -2.60 14.27
C LEU A 122 6.34 -4.03 13.79
N ILE A 123 7.30 -4.21 12.88
CA ILE A 123 7.63 -5.49 12.27
C ILE A 123 8.62 -6.23 13.16
N GLU A 124 8.24 -7.42 13.62
CA GLU A 124 9.09 -8.32 14.39
C GLU A 124 9.86 -9.28 13.46
N ALA A 125 10.96 -9.85 13.93
CA ALA A 125 11.90 -10.63 13.12
C ALA A 125 11.26 -11.82 12.37
N GLU A 126 10.24 -12.45 12.95
CA GLU A 126 9.57 -13.64 12.39
C GLU A 126 8.27 -13.32 11.64
N ASP A 127 7.94 -12.03 11.48
CA ASP A 127 6.74 -11.61 10.77
C ASP A 127 6.84 -11.86 9.28
N VAL A 128 5.69 -12.12 8.66
CA VAL A 128 5.51 -12.03 7.22
C VAL A 128 4.81 -10.71 6.91
N VAL A 129 5.38 -9.93 6.02
CA VAL A 129 4.83 -8.66 5.57
C VAL A 129 4.07 -8.87 4.26
N TRP A 130 2.83 -8.38 4.18
CA TRP A 130 2.02 -8.51 2.97
C TRP A 130 1.47 -7.15 2.54
N ILE A 131 2.04 -6.62 1.46
CA ILE A 131 1.77 -5.28 0.93
C ILE A 131 0.72 -5.37 -0.17
N GLN A 132 -0.24 -4.44 -0.15
CA GLN A 132 -1.40 -4.45 -1.02
C GLN A 132 -1.40 -3.27 -1.98
N ASP A 133 -1.49 -3.60 -3.28
CA ASP A 133 -1.96 -2.76 -4.36
C ASP A 133 -1.00 -1.65 -4.84
N TYR A 134 -1.35 -1.07 -5.97
CA TYR A 134 -0.56 -0.12 -6.77
C TYR A 134 -0.13 1.15 -6.04
N HIS A 135 -0.75 1.47 -4.92
CA HIS A 135 -0.34 2.58 -4.07
C HIS A 135 1.03 2.37 -3.43
N MET A 136 1.47 1.12 -3.31
CA MET A 136 2.59 0.70 -2.47
C MET A 136 3.75 0.05 -3.23
N PHE A 137 3.89 0.27 -4.54
CA PHE A 137 4.99 -0.34 -5.32
C PHE A 137 6.38 -0.09 -4.72
N PRO A 138 6.73 1.13 -4.22
CA PRO A 138 8.04 1.39 -3.64
C PRO A 138 8.25 0.82 -2.24
N LEU A 139 7.19 0.48 -1.52
CA LEU A 139 7.25 0.21 -0.08
C LEU A 139 8.16 -0.96 0.30
N GLY A 140 8.18 -2.02 -0.52
CA GLY A 140 9.10 -3.15 -0.28
C GLY A 140 10.56 -2.73 -0.33
N ASP A 141 10.95 -1.94 -1.35
CA ASP A 141 12.30 -1.40 -1.49
C ASP A 141 12.65 -0.44 -0.33
N GLU A 142 11.70 0.40 0.08
CA GLU A 142 11.87 1.29 1.23
C GLU A 142 12.05 0.54 2.55
N LEU A 143 11.33 -0.55 2.77
CA LEU A 143 11.53 -1.42 3.93
C LEU A 143 12.91 -2.12 3.89
N ARG A 144 13.35 -2.60 2.72
CA ARG A 144 14.69 -3.19 2.56
C ARG A 144 15.80 -2.21 2.90
N LYS A 145 15.70 -0.95 2.45
CA LYS A 145 16.65 0.13 2.79
C LYS A 145 16.74 0.38 4.29
N ARG A 146 15.67 0.12 5.03
CA ARG A 146 15.60 0.25 6.50
C ARG A 146 15.97 -1.03 7.25
N GLY A 147 16.53 -2.00 6.55
CA GLY A 147 17.03 -3.26 7.14
C GLY A 147 15.95 -4.31 7.40
N CYS A 148 14.76 -4.19 6.83
CA CYS A 148 13.73 -5.23 6.94
C CYS A 148 14.15 -6.45 6.10
N ASN A 149 14.51 -7.54 6.77
CA ASN A 149 14.91 -8.81 6.15
C ASN A 149 13.78 -9.87 6.15
N ASN A 150 12.59 -9.49 6.60
CA ASN A 150 11.41 -10.34 6.62
C ASN A 150 11.01 -10.80 5.21
N ARG A 151 10.21 -11.85 5.13
CA ARG A 151 9.54 -12.20 3.87
C ARG A 151 8.49 -11.15 3.54
N ILE A 152 8.59 -10.56 2.35
CA ILE A 152 7.67 -9.52 1.88
C ILE A 152 6.95 -10.02 0.64
N GLY A 153 5.62 -10.20 0.74
CA GLY A 153 4.73 -10.43 -0.39
C GLY A 153 4.08 -9.14 -0.86
N PHE A 154 3.82 -9.05 -2.15
CA PHE A 154 3.03 -7.98 -2.77
C PHE A 154 1.87 -8.56 -3.55
N PHE A 155 0.71 -7.92 -3.50
CA PHE A 155 -0.44 -8.32 -4.32
C PHE A 155 -1.02 -7.11 -5.06
N LEU A 156 -1.08 -7.22 -6.40
CA LEU A 156 -1.66 -6.21 -7.27
C LEU A 156 -3.12 -6.55 -7.57
N HIS A 157 -4.03 -5.63 -7.24
CA HIS A 157 -5.47 -5.81 -7.41
C HIS A 157 -6.02 -5.25 -8.73
N ILE A 158 -5.19 -4.59 -9.52
CA ILE A 158 -5.54 -4.02 -10.83
C ILE A 158 -4.76 -4.73 -11.94
N PRO A 159 -5.16 -4.59 -13.22
CA PRO A 159 -4.43 -5.15 -14.34
C PRO A 159 -2.95 -4.72 -14.36
N TRP A 160 -2.07 -5.58 -14.88
CA TRP A 160 -0.72 -5.19 -15.21
C TRP A 160 -0.64 -4.75 -16.68
N PRO A 161 -0.17 -3.53 -16.98
CA PRO A 161 -0.13 -3.05 -18.35
C PRO A 161 1.01 -3.71 -19.16
N PRO A 162 0.84 -3.91 -20.48
CA PRO A 162 1.92 -4.38 -21.32
C PRO A 162 3.07 -3.38 -21.32
N ARG A 163 4.28 -3.88 -21.56
CA ARG A 163 5.52 -3.10 -21.51
C ARG A 163 5.46 -1.77 -22.28
N ARG A 164 4.77 -1.75 -23.43
CA ARG A 164 4.64 -0.54 -24.25
C ARG A 164 3.85 0.57 -23.57
N LEU A 165 2.81 0.22 -22.84
CA LEU A 165 2.04 1.19 -22.06
C LEU A 165 2.81 1.61 -20.80
N LEU A 166 3.41 0.66 -20.11
CA LEU A 166 4.21 0.98 -18.92
C LEU A 166 5.37 1.93 -19.24
N SER A 167 5.98 1.80 -20.43
CA SER A 167 7.10 2.65 -20.84
C SER A 167 6.73 4.13 -21.10
N ILE A 168 5.44 4.47 -21.07
CA ILE A 168 4.98 5.87 -21.12
C ILE A 168 5.27 6.57 -19.79
N LEU A 169 5.26 5.81 -18.70
CA LEU A 169 5.57 6.33 -17.36
C LEU A 169 7.06 6.73 -17.30
N PRO A 170 7.40 7.96 -16.94
CA PRO A 170 8.79 8.41 -16.84
C PRO A 170 9.64 7.52 -15.92
N GLU A 171 9.07 7.07 -14.80
CA GLU A 171 9.72 6.24 -13.79
C GLU A 171 9.53 4.73 -14.00
N ALA A 172 9.07 4.28 -15.18
CA ALA A 172 8.75 2.87 -15.47
C ALA A 172 9.85 1.89 -15.06
N GLN A 173 11.09 2.19 -15.41
CA GLN A 173 12.24 1.33 -15.09
C GLN A 173 12.48 1.24 -13.59
N GLU A 174 12.39 2.38 -12.90
CA GLU A 174 12.57 2.45 -11.45
C GLU A 174 11.43 1.71 -10.73
N LEU A 175 10.19 1.89 -11.17
CA LEU A 175 9.02 1.19 -10.61
C LEU A 175 9.20 -0.32 -10.72
N VAL A 176 9.57 -0.83 -11.91
CA VAL A 176 9.82 -2.26 -12.12
C VAL A 176 10.99 -2.75 -11.27
N ARG A 177 12.10 -1.99 -11.19
CA ARG A 177 13.26 -2.35 -10.39
C ARG A 177 12.92 -2.53 -8.91
N ARG A 178 12.06 -1.68 -8.36
CA ARG A 178 11.62 -1.75 -6.96
C ARG A 178 10.78 -2.99 -6.64
N LEU A 179 10.11 -3.56 -7.62
CA LEU A 179 9.37 -4.80 -7.44
C LEU A 179 10.27 -6.00 -7.11
N PHE A 180 11.56 -5.95 -7.45
CA PHE A 180 12.51 -7.00 -7.08
C PHE A 180 12.86 -7.03 -5.57
N ALA A 181 12.40 -6.06 -4.80
CA ALA A 181 12.51 -6.07 -3.34
C ALA A 181 11.52 -7.06 -2.67
N TYR A 182 10.50 -7.49 -3.39
CA TYR A 182 9.51 -8.45 -2.93
C TYR A 182 9.96 -9.89 -3.17
N ASP A 183 9.68 -10.77 -2.21
CA ASP A 183 9.95 -12.21 -2.34
C ASP A 183 8.89 -12.92 -3.19
N VAL A 184 7.66 -12.42 -3.17
CA VAL A 184 6.53 -12.94 -3.95
C VAL A 184 5.67 -11.79 -4.44
N ILE A 185 5.26 -11.85 -5.71
CA ILE A 185 4.30 -10.93 -6.30
C ILE A 185 3.12 -11.74 -6.81
N GLY A 186 1.91 -11.38 -6.38
CA GLY A 186 0.65 -12.00 -6.79
C GLY A 186 -0.18 -11.08 -7.69
N PHE A 187 -0.89 -11.68 -8.63
CA PHE A 187 -1.83 -11.04 -9.53
C PHE A 187 -3.18 -11.73 -9.48
N HIS A 188 -4.25 -11.06 -9.95
CA HIS A 188 -5.59 -11.64 -9.95
C HIS A 188 -5.79 -12.78 -10.97
N THR A 189 -5.07 -12.74 -12.08
CA THR A 189 -5.26 -13.66 -13.20
C THR A 189 -3.92 -14.04 -13.82
N ASP A 190 -3.88 -15.22 -14.47
CA ASP A 190 -2.70 -15.70 -15.19
C ASP A 190 -2.33 -14.79 -16.38
N GLU A 191 -3.28 -13.99 -16.87
CA GLU A 191 -3.03 -13.03 -17.97
C GLU A 191 -2.01 -11.95 -17.60
N TRP A 192 -1.87 -11.65 -16.30
CA TRP A 192 -0.96 -10.61 -15.79
C TRP A 192 0.42 -11.14 -15.37
N LEU A 193 0.63 -12.44 -15.45
CA LEU A 193 1.92 -13.07 -15.20
C LEU A 193 2.82 -12.97 -16.43
#